data_be208b831fad0512925c6efa280fda1c
#
_entry.id   be208b831fad0512925c6efa280fda1c
#
_cell.length_a   1.000
_cell.length_b   1.000
_cell.length_c   1.000
_cell.angle_alpha   90.00
_cell.angle_beta   90.00
_cell.angle_gamma   90.00
#
_symmetry.space_group_name_H-M   'P 1'
#
loop_
_entity.id
_entity.type
_entity.pdbx_description
1 polymer ?
#
loop_
_entity_poly.entity_id
_entity_poly.type
_entity_poly.pdbx_seq_one_letter_code
_entity_poly.pdbx_strand_id
1 'polypeptide(L)'
;LYIRQPTKIGFAMWKEENNRLTKTFTFSDFTEAFGFMTKVAIEAEKMNHHPTWSNTWNIVSFELCTHDAGNTVTEKDRKLAALIDKLSGR
;
A
#
# COMPACT_ATOMS: atom_id res chain seq x y z
N LEU A 1 25.98 -2.32 0.33
CA LEU A 1 25.67 -2.53 0.40
C LEU A 1 25.36 -2.45 0.54
N TYR A 2 25.14 -2.40 0.75
CA TYR A 2 24.55 -2.60 0.90
C TYR A 2 24.00 -2.43 0.81
N ILE A 3 23.80 -2.31 0.72
CA ILE A 3 23.15 -2.36 0.71
C ILE A 3 22.59 -2.39 0.95
N ARG A 4 22.31 -2.42 1.16
CA ARG A 4 21.72 -2.74 1.52
C ARG A 4 21.03 -2.56 1.81
N GLN A 5 20.70 -2.37 2.02
CA GLN A 5 20.04 -2.39 2.37
C GLN A 5 19.39 -1.99 2.30
N PRO A 6 19.52 -1.66 2.33
CA PRO A 6 18.73 -1.09 2.39
C PRO A 6 18.04 -1.17 1.84
N THR A 7 18.47 -1.02 1.48
CA THR A 7 17.67 -1.43 0.55
C THR A 7 16.51 -2.19 0.85
N LYS A 8 16.54 -3.07 1.55
CA LYS A 8 15.47 -3.84 1.96
C LYS A 8 14.39 -3.12 2.57
N ILE A 9 14.68 -1.98 3.15
CA ILE A 9 13.70 -1.13 3.77
C ILE A 9 12.66 -0.72 2.77
N GLY A 10 13.05 -0.29 1.60
CA GLY A 10 12.13 0.17 0.60
C GLY A 10 11.41 -0.95 -0.12
N PHE A 11 11.80 -2.19 0.13
CA PHE A 11 11.28 -3.32 -0.63
C PHE A 11 10.56 -4.33 0.22
N ALA A 12 10.00 -3.90 1.35
CA ALA A 12 9.19 -4.78 2.17
C ALA A 12 8.05 -5.33 1.33
N MET A 13 7.82 -6.62 1.46
CA MET A 13 6.76 -7.28 0.73
C MET A 13 5.44 -7.10 1.44
N TRP A 14 4.36 -7.20 0.70
CA TRP A 14 3.04 -7.27 1.30
C TRP A 14 2.92 -8.56 2.09
N LYS A 15 2.36 -8.46 3.29
CA LYS A 15 2.05 -9.64 4.11
C LYS A 15 0.62 -10.05 3.82
N GLU A 16 0.41 -11.36 3.72
CA GLU A 16 -0.94 -11.87 3.56
C GLU A 16 -1.27 -12.72 4.79
N GLU A 17 -2.13 -12.19 5.65
CA GLU A 17 -2.55 -12.90 6.84
C GLU A 17 -3.93 -12.43 7.25
N ASN A 18 -4.70 -13.31 7.88
CA ASN A 18 -6.07 -12.99 8.31
C ASN A 18 -6.93 -12.45 7.18
N ASN A 19 -6.75 -13.01 5.99
CA ASN A 19 -7.49 -12.63 4.78
C ASN A 19 -7.30 -11.16 4.40
N ARG A 20 -6.11 -10.63 4.64
CA ARG A 20 -5.76 -9.25 4.29
C ARG A 20 -4.37 -9.19 3.71
N LEU A 21 -4.16 -8.25 2.78
CA LEU A 21 -2.81 -7.85 2.39
C LEU A 21 -2.47 -6.59 3.18
N THR A 22 -1.36 -6.60 3.88
CA THR A 22 -0.96 -5.44 4.68
C THR A 22 0.46 -4.99 4.34
N LYS A 23 0.69 -3.69 4.37
CA LYS A 23 2.00 -3.12 4.15
C LYS A 23 2.04 -1.71 4.73
N THR A 24 3.19 -1.33 5.25
CA THR A 24 3.42 0.01 5.79
C THR A 24 4.54 0.67 5.01
N PHE A 25 4.33 1.93 4.65
CA PHE A 25 5.32 2.74 3.92
C PHE A 25 5.75 3.90 4.80
N THR A 26 7.04 4.22 4.76
CA THR A 26 7.59 5.37 5.48
C THR A 26 8.21 6.32 4.47
N PHE A 27 7.85 7.59 4.58
CA PHE A 27 8.33 8.63 3.67
C PHE A 27 9.20 9.62 4.43
N SER A 28 9.73 10.63 3.73
CA SER A 28 10.61 11.59 4.39
C SER A 28 9.83 12.58 5.26
N ASP A 29 8.60 12.89 4.89
CA ASP A 29 7.77 13.81 5.65
C ASP A 29 6.29 13.60 5.32
N PHE A 30 5.43 14.40 5.95
CA PHE A 30 4.00 14.31 5.76
C PHE A 30 3.56 14.69 4.35
N THR A 31 4.20 15.70 3.78
CA THR A 31 3.83 16.16 2.43
C THR A 31 4.05 15.05 1.41
N GLU A 32 5.18 14.35 1.53
CA GLU A 32 5.47 13.24 0.63
C GLU A 32 4.49 12.09 0.85
N ALA A 33 4.18 11.77 2.11
CA ALA A 33 3.23 10.72 2.44
C ALA A 33 1.84 11.05 1.90
N PHE A 34 1.37 12.28 2.09
CA PHE A 34 0.04 12.68 1.65
C PHE A 34 -0.04 12.77 0.13
N GLY A 35 1.02 13.21 -0.52
CA GLY A 35 1.08 13.21 -1.99
C GLY A 35 0.95 11.81 -2.55
N PHE A 36 1.62 10.85 -1.94
CA PHE A 36 1.51 9.44 -2.29
C PHE A 36 0.07 8.96 -2.10
N MET A 37 -0.55 9.27 -0.94
CA MET A 37 -1.93 8.87 -0.68
C MET A 37 -2.89 9.44 -1.71
N THR A 38 -2.67 10.68 -2.14
CA THR A 38 -3.50 11.30 -3.14
C THR A 38 -3.46 10.53 -4.46
N LYS A 39 -2.26 10.12 -4.87
CA LYS A 39 -2.11 9.33 -6.09
C LYS A 39 -2.82 7.98 -5.96
N VAL A 40 -2.67 7.34 -4.81
CA VAL A 40 -3.33 6.06 -4.57
C VAL A 40 -4.84 6.22 -4.61
N ALA A 41 -5.35 7.30 -4.00
CA ALA A 41 -6.79 7.56 -3.97
C ALA A 41 -7.37 7.65 -5.39
N ILE A 42 -6.68 8.35 -6.27
CA ILE A 42 -7.13 8.52 -7.65
C ILE A 42 -7.18 7.17 -8.37
N GLU A 43 -6.12 6.37 -8.22
CA GLU A 43 -6.07 5.08 -8.91
C GLU A 43 -7.04 4.07 -8.31
N ALA A 44 -7.22 4.09 -6.99
CA ALA A 44 -8.20 3.22 -6.33
C ALA A 44 -9.61 3.52 -6.83
N GLU A 45 -9.92 4.81 -7.00
CA GLU A 45 -11.23 5.21 -7.51
C GLU A 45 -11.44 4.72 -8.94
N LYS A 46 -10.41 4.78 -9.78
CA LYS A 46 -10.51 4.28 -11.15
C LYS A 46 -10.81 2.79 -11.18
N MET A 47 -10.26 2.04 -10.22
CA MET A 47 -10.50 0.61 -10.11
C MET A 47 -11.81 0.29 -9.43
N ASN A 48 -12.44 1.27 -8.82
CA ASN A 48 -13.59 1.09 -7.94
C ASN A 48 -13.29 0.05 -6.85
N HIS A 49 -12.06 0.11 -6.30
CA HIS A 49 -11.63 -0.79 -5.24
C HIS A 49 -10.79 0.01 -4.27
N HIS A 50 -11.27 0.17 -3.05
CA HIS A 50 -10.74 1.16 -2.12
C HIS A 50 -10.01 0.50 -0.96
N PRO A 51 -8.85 1.03 -0.57
CA PRO A 51 -8.07 0.45 0.53
C PRO A 51 -8.61 0.88 1.89
N THR A 52 -8.37 0.05 2.90
CA THR A 52 -8.42 0.50 4.27
C THR A 52 -7.02 0.98 4.57
N TRP A 53 -6.89 2.21 5.05
CA TRP A 53 -5.58 2.78 5.28
C TRP A 53 -5.58 3.75 6.44
N SER A 54 -4.38 4.03 6.94
CA SER A 54 -4.19 5.04 7.98
C SER A 54 -2.92 5.80 7.70
N ASN A 55 -2.85 7.01 8.21
CA ASN A 55 -1.67 7.85 8.05
C ASN A 55 -1.39 8.57 9.36
N THR A 56 -0.14 8.50 9.79
CA THR A 56 0.37 9.29 10.91
C THR A 56 1.68 9.89 10.43
N TRP A 57 1.70 11.21 10.29
CA TRP A 57 2.87 11.94 9.81
C TRP A 57 3.44 11.34 8.52
N ASN A 58 4.60 10.70 8.57
CA ASN A 58 5.26 10.17 7.38
C ASN A 58 4.99 8.68 7.15
N ILE A 59 4.08 8.09 7.92
CA ILE A 59 3.80 6.66 7.85
C ILE A 59 2.41 6.42 7.28
N VAL A 60 2.31 5.55 6.29
CA VAL A 60 1.04 5.17 5.66
C VAL A 60 0.92 3.65 5.71
N SER A 61 -0.15 3.15 6.31
CA SER A 61 -0.38 1.72 6.43
C SER A 61 -1.63 1.31 5.67
N PHE A 62 -1.56 0.18 4.98
CA PHE A 62 -2.65 -0.33 4.17
C PHE A 62 -3.12 -1.69 4.65
N GLU A 63 -4.43 -1.93 4.53
CA GLU A 63 -5.06 -3.24 4.64
C GLU A 63 -5.98 -3.41 3.46
N LEU A 64 -5.76 -4.42 2.65
CA LEU A 64 -6.57 -4.65 1.46
C LEU A 64 -7.33 -5.96 1.56
N CYS A 65 -8.62 -5.92 1.25
CA CYS A 65 -9.44 -7.12 1.08
C CYS A 65 -10.64 -6.74 0.23
N THR A 66 -11.34 -7.74 -0.28
CA THR A 66 -12.51 -7.52 -1.13
C THR A 66 -13.76 -7.87 -0.34
N HIS A 67 -14.57 -6.85 -0.03
CA HIS A 67 -15.79 -7.04 0.76
C HIS A 67 -16.77 -7.98 0.09
N ASP A 68 -16.99 -7.82 -1.20
CA ASP A 68 -17.96 -8.62 -1.95
C ASP A 68 -17.60 -10.10 -2.02
N ALA A 69 -16.35 -10.43 -1.73
CA ALA A 69 -15.88 -11.81 -1.75
C ALA A 69 -15.79 -12.39 -0.33
N GLY A 70 -16.50 -11.80 0.62
CA GLY A 70 -16.50 -12.27 2.00
C GLY A 70 -15.30 -11.77 2.79
N ASN A 71 -14.81 -10.59 2.46
CA ASN A 71 -13.66 -9.96 3.14
C ASN A 71 -12.40 -10.80 3.02
N THR A 72 -12.13 -11.28 1.80
CA THR A 72 -10.92 -12.06 1.52
C THR A 72 -10.07 -11.35 0.48
N VAL A 73 -8.84 -11.79 0.34
CA VAL A 73 -7.93 -11.27 -0.67
C VAL A 73 -8.31 -11.85 -2.03
N THR A 74 -8.44 -10.98 -3.03
CA THR A 74 -8.72 -11.41 -4.40
C THR A 74 -7.72 -10.72 -5.34
N GLU A 75 -7.87 -10.98 -6.64
CA GLU A 75 -7.02 -10.34 -7.64
C GLU A 75 -7.14 -8.83 -7.63
N LYS A 76 -8.29 -8.30 -7.23
CA LYS A 76 -8.45 -6.84 -7.11
C LYS A 76 -7.46 -6.27 -6.12
N ASP A 77 -7.25 -6.98 -5.01
CA ASP A 77 -6.32 -6.53 -3.97
C ASP A 77 -4.88 -6.64 -4.43
N ARG A 78 -4.55 -7.72 -5.15
CA ARG A 78 -3.19 -7.90 -5.66
C ARG A 78 -2.85 -6.86 -6.70
N LYS A 79 -3.82 -6.50 -7.54
CA LYS A 79 -3.65 -5.48 -8.53
C LYS A 79 -3.45 -4.11 -7.89
N LEU A 80 -4.27 -3.79 -6.88
CA LEU A 80 -4.12 -2.54 -6.16
C LEU A 80 -2.78 -2.49 -5.42
N ALA A 81 -2.38 -3.59 -4.80
CA ALA A 81 -1.10 -3.66 -4.09
C ALA A 81 0.07 -3.37 -5.05
N ALA A 82 0.06 -3.96 -6.24
CA ALA A 82 1.10 -3.71 -7.23
C ALA A 82 1.13 -2.24 -7.65
N LEU A 83 -0.04 -1.65 -7.82
CA LEU A 83 -0.16 -0.26 -8.20
C LEU A 83 0.35 0.67 -7.09
N ILE A 84 0.02 0.35 -5.84
CA ILE A 84 0.49 1.10 -4.69
C ILE A 84 2.03 1.08 -4.63
N ASP A 85 2.62 -0.10 -4.83
CA ASP A 85 4.08 -0.21 -4.84
C ASP A 85 4.69 0.66 -5.92
N LYS A 86 4.11 0.64 -7.11
CA LYS A 86 4.60 1.44 -8.22
C LYS A 86 4.53 2.93 -7.91
N LEU A 87 3.41 3.37 -7.35
CA LEU A 87 3.21 4.78 -7.01
C LEU A 87 4.13 5.25 -5.89
N SER A 88 4.52 4.35 -5.00
CA SER A 88 5.40 4.70 -3.89
C SER A 88 6.84 4.94 -4.35
N GLY A 89 7.20 4.43 -5.52
CA GLY A 89 8.57 4.49 -5.98
C GLY A 89 9.48 3.50 -5.27
N ARG A 90 8.88 2.53 -4.59
CA ARG A 90 9.64 1.56 -3.79
C ARG A 90 9.37 0.12 -4.13
#